data_29f58511ee2ab4125f24abfeb63a1791
#
_entry.id   29f58511ee2ab4125f24abfeb63a1791
#
_cell.length_a   1.000
_cell.length_b   1.000
_cell.length_c   1.000
_cell.angle_alpha   90.00
_cell.angle_beta   90.00
_cell.angle_gamma   90.00
#
_symmetry.space_group_name_H-M   'P 1'
#
loop_
_entity.id
_entity.type
_entity.pdbx_description
1 polymer ?
#
loop_
_entity_poly.entity_id
_entity_poly.type
_entity_poly.pdbx_seq_one_letter_code
_entity_poly.pdbx_strand_id
1 'polypeptide(L)'
;MNGGNQLIAEIEQRERERTGIKGLKVGYNRVFGYYIEVTRSYYDLVPPEYIRKQTLANSERFITEELKKVENDVLSAKDKALKLEETIFSEVRECLAGQLKQVQETATAVAQIDVLAAFANVSLNNQYHKPEIAIDGVIQIKGGRHPVVEQMLTDEVFVPNDTYLDTKENRMAVITGPNMSGKSTYMRQVALITLMAQIGCFVPAEYAKISVVDQIFTRVGASDDLTAGQSTFMVEMSEVADILQHATKNSLVILDEVGRGTSTFDGISIARAVAEHISSSRKLGCKTLFATHYHELIDLEQPQNGVKNYSIAVKKHGESIRFLRKIVPGGIDDSYGIEVAKLAGLPEAVIKRARAILRQMEQQAAAAPSRETDSAQQFSFASMQQEKVIQMLQKTNLQELSDAECREFLEDLMQQISIG
;
A
#
# COMPACT_ATOMS: atom_id res chain seq x y z
N MET A 1 50.40 -17.44 12.82
CA MET A 1 50.80 -17.00 14.15
C MET A 1 51.45 -18.12 15.03
N ASN A 2 51.01 -19.36 14.93
CA ASN A 2 51.59 -20.46 15.70
C ASN A 2 53.06 -20.78 15.41
N GLY A 3 53.51 -20.68 14.14
CA GLY A 3 54.88 -20.99 13.72
C GLY A 3 55.96 -20.06 14.29
N GLY A 4 55.67 -18.77 14.49
CA GLY A 4 56.61 -17.80 15.04
C GLY A 4 56.92 -18.07 16.55
N ASN A 5 55.90 -18.38 17.32
CA ASN A 5 56.07 -18.73 18.73
C ASN A 5 56.81 -20.05 18.93
N GLN A 6 56.62 -20.98 18.00
CA GLN A 6 57.31 -22.26 18.02
C GLN A 6 58.82 -22.11 17.72
N LEU A 7 59.18 -21.30 16.69
CA LEU A 7 60.57 -20.97 16.37
C LEU A 7 61.28 -20.27 17.54
N ILE A 8 60.61 -19.38 18.24
CA ILE A 8 61.17 -18.68 19.40
C ILE A 8 61.39 -19.66 20.56
N ALA A 9 60.47 -20.59 20.81
CA ALA A 9 60.65 -21.63 21.83
C ALA A 9 61.78 -22.58 21.49
N GLU A 10 61.94 -22.92 20.19
CA GLU A 10 63.06 -23.72 19.72
C GLU A 10 64.43 -23.03 19.92
N ILE A 11 64.51 -21.71 19.66
CA ILE A 11 65.69 -20.89 19.94
C ILE A 11 65.94 -20.87 21.43
N GLU A 12 64.98 -20.66 22.28
CA GLU A 12 65.17 -20.65 23.75
C GLU A 12 65.71 -21.97 24.24
N GLN A 13 65.13 -23.08 23.76
CA GLN A 13 65.64 -24.41 24.19
C GLN A 13 67.05 -24.67 23.70
N ARG A 14 67.34 -24.39 22.41
CA ARG A 14 68.62 -24.58 21.80
C ARG A 14 69.71 -23.73 22.48
N GLU A 15 69.44 -22.45 22.74
CA GLU A 15 70.38 -21.56 23.43
C GLU A 15 70.57 -21.94 24.91
N ARG A 16 69.57 -22.49 25.59
CA ARG A 16 69.67 -23.05 26.92
C ARG A 16 70.59 -24.27 26.97
N GLU A 17 70.47 -25.14 25.99
CA GLU A 17 71.36 -26.34 25.90
C GLU A 17 72.75 -25.95 25.48
N ARG A 18 72.96 -25.02 24.57
CA ARG A 18 74.27 -24.56 24.09
C ARG A 18 75.05 -23.84 25.13
N THR A 19 74.43 -22.98 25.91
CA THR A 19 75.12 -22.11 26.91
C THR A 19 75.22 -22.74 28.32
N GLY A 20 74.38 -23.75 28.58
CA GLY A 20 74.23 -24.33 29.92
C GLY A 20 73.52 -23.43 30.93
N ILE A 21 72.96 -22.32 30.49
CA ILE A 21 72.31 -21.34 31.36
C ILE A 21 70.86 -21.80 31.61
N LYS A 22 70.62 -22.47 32.73
CA LYS A 22 69.31 -23.04 33.09
C LYS A 22 68.18 -21.99 33.24
N GLY A 23 68.56 -20.77 33.59
CA GLY A 23 67.65 -19.65 33.82
C GLY A 23 67.39 -18.77 32.55
N LEU A 24 67.93 -19.14 31.39
CA LEU A 24 67.73 -18.40 30.13
C LEU A 24 66.27 -18.43 29.70
N LYS A 25 65.72 -17.27 29.38
CA LYS A 25 64.39 -17.11 28.85
C LYS A 25 64.35 -16.15 27.64
N VAL A 26 63.62 -16.47 26.64
CA VAL A 26 63.33 -15.51 25.55
C VAL A 26 62.01 -14.77 25.86
N GLY A 27 62.09 -13.44 25.91
CA GLY A 27 60.94 -12.55 26.14
C GLY A 27 60.76 -11.56 25.02
N TYR A 28 59.64 -10.86 25.02
CA TYR A 28 59.33 -9.78 24.08
C TYR A 28 59.10 -8.47 24.82
N ASN A 29 59.65 -7.41 24.31
CA ASN A 29 59.43 -6.05 24.79
C ASN A 29 59.07 -5.13 23.61
N ARG A 30 58.10 -4.29 23.78
CA ARG A 30 57.61 -3.38 22.70
C ARG A 30 58.67 -2.40 22.17
N VAL A 31 59.71 -2.08 22.99
CA VAL A 31 60.76 -1.12 22.64
C VAL A 31 61.95 -1.79 21.97
N PHE A 32 62.33 -3.00 22.44
CA PHE A 32 63.57 -3.69 22.03
C PHE A 32 63.33 -4.95 21.19
N GLY A 33 62.05 -5.37 21.04
CA GLY A 33 61.68 -6.62 20.37
C GLY A 33 61.94 -7.86 21.24
N TYR A 34 62.29 -8.95 20.57
CA TYR A 34 62.64 -10.18 21.28
C TYR A 34 64.02 -10.08 21.90
N TYR A 35 64.21 -10.61 23.14
CA TYR A 35 65.47 -10.61 23.90
C TYR A 35 65.64 -11.91 24.67
N ILE A 36 66.89 -12.25 24.93
CA ILE A 36 67.27 -13.31 25.80
C ILE A 36 67.57 -12.69 27.19
N GLU A 37 66.88 -13.15 28.22
CA GLU A 37 67.09 -12.71 29.59
C GLU A 37 67.92 -13.72 30.32
N VAL A 38 69.05 -13.25 30.94
CA VAL A 38 69.97 -14.05 31.73
C VAL A 38 70.04 -13.43 33.11
N THR A 39 69.90 -14.27 34.16
CA THR A 39 70.00 -13.84 35.55
C THR A 39 71.49 -13.68 35.98
N ARG A 40 71.74 -12.77 36.91
CA ARG A 40 73.09 -12.36 37.36
C ARG A 40 74.03 -13.51 37.72
N SER A 41 73.52 -14.61 38.25
CA SER A 41 74.28 -15.82 38.61
C SER A 41 74.91 -16.57 37.44
N TYR A 42 74.54 -16.21 36.17
CA TYR A 42 75.04 -16.89 34.98
C TYR A 42 75.78 -15.95 34.01
N TYR A 43 76.19 -14.75 34.43
CA TYR A 43 76.87 -13.79 33.55
C TYR A 43 78.19 -14.31 32.99
N ASP A 44 78.95 -15.12 33.76
CA ASP A 44 80.18 -15.71 33.31
C ASP A 44 79.98 -16.75 32.16
N LEU A 45 78.76 -17.21 31.94
CA LEU A 45 78.41 -18.19 30.90
C LEU A 45 77.84 -17.55 29.67
N VAL A 46 77.71 -16.22 29.68
CA VAL A 46 77.16 -15.51 28.53
C VAL A 46 78.13 -15.51 27.34
N PRO A 47 77.75 -16.01 26.17
CA PRO A 47 78.61 -16.03 25.01
C PRO A 47 79.03 -14.61 24.57
N PRO A 48 80.24 -14.41 24.03
CA PRO A 48 80.70 -13.09 23.62
C PRO A 48 79.92 -12.50 22.43
N GLU A 49 79.22 -13.32 21.66
CA GLU A 49 78.35 -12.89 20.54
C GLU A 49 76.97 -12.32 20.97
N TYR A 50 76.63 -12.45 22.27
CA TYR A 50 75.42 -11.84 22.80
C TYR A 50 75.60 -10.33 22.98
N ILE A 51 74.78 -9.55 22.29
CA ILE A 51 74.79 -8.08 22.36
C ILE A 51 73.87 -7.63 23.50
N ARG A 52 74.52 -7.05 24.56
CA ARG A 52 73.78 -6.52 25.71
C ARG A 52 72.91 -5.31 25.29
N LYS A 53 71.64 -5.32 25.64
CA LYS A 53 70.65 -4.24 25.35
C LYS A 53 70.18 -3.52 26.60
N GLN A 54 70.01 -4.24 27.73
CA GLN A 54 69.47 -3.65 28.94
C GLN A 54 70.02 -4.40 30.18
N THR A 55 70.42 -3.65 31.20
CA THR A 55 70.78 -4.16 32.52
C THR A 55 69.64 -3.88 33.49
N LEU A 56 69.13 -4.89 34.14
CA LEU A 56 68.13 -4.83 35.20
C LEU A 56 68.77 -5.14 36.54
N ALA A 57 68.06 -4.97 37.66
CA ALA A 57 68.61 -5.20 39.02
C ALA A 57 69.13 -6.63 39.21
N ASN A 58 68.46 -7.66 38.66
CA ASN A 58 68.81 -9.08 38.87
C ASN A 58 69.05 -9.88 37.57
N SER A 59 68.98 -9.24 36.40
CA SER A 59 69.18 -9.88 35.09
C SER A 59 69.68 -8.89 34.03
N GLU A 60 70.25 -9.43 32.99
CA GLU A 60 70.59 -8.65 31.78
C GLU A 60 69.83 -9.21 30.55
N ARG A 61 69.55 -8.33 29.63
CA ARG A 61 68.86 -8.65 28.37
C ARG A 61 69.83 -8.52 27.22
N PHE A 62 69.85 -9.56 26.43
CA PHE A 62 70.75 -9.69 25.28
C PHE A 62 69.89 -9.92 23.99
N ILE A 63 70.51 -9.59 22.89
CA ILE A 63 69.99 -9.97 21.54
C ILE A 63 71.08 -10.74 20.80
N THR A 64 70.63 -11.63 19.91
CA THR A 64 71.51 -12.33 18.96
C THR A 64 71.07 -11.98 17.56
N GLU A 65 71.96 -12.09 16.56
CA GLU A 65 71.59 -11.85 15.16
C GLU A 65 70.53 -12.79 14.71
N GLU A 66 70.55 -14.04 15.16
CA GLU A 66 69.49 -15.01 14.81
C GLU A 66 68.14 -14.60 15.37
N LEU A 67 68.07 -14.19 16.65
CA LEU A 67 66.82 -13.74 17.26
C LEU A 67 66.27 -12.53 16.56
N LYS A 68 67.11 -11.60 16.11
CA LYS A 68 66.75 -10.42 15.36
C LYS A 68 66.26 -10.76 13.97
N LYS A 69 66.86 -11.79 13.32
CA LYS A 69 66.35 -12.28 12.00
C LYS A 69 64.98 -12.91 12.12
N VAL A 70 64.75 -13.77 13.12
CA VAL A 70 63.44 -14.37 13.37
C VAL A 70 62.40 -13.31 13.72
N GLU A 71 62.77 -12.29 14.50
CA GLU A 71 61.90 -11.15 14.80
C GLU A 71 61.43 -10.44 13.51
N ASN A 72 62.41 -10.11 12.65
CA ASN A 72 62.11 -9.47 11.38
C ASN A 72 61.23 -10.36 10.48
N ASP A 73 61.47 -11.66 10.48
CA ASP A 73 60.68 -12.62 9.71
C ASP A 73 59.22 -12.73 10.25
N VAL A 74 59.06 -12.79 11.59
CA VAL A 74 57.75 -12.83 12.23
C VAL A 74 56.97 -11.54 12.03
N LEU A 75 57.59 -10.38 12.18
CA LEU A 75 56.96 -9.08 11.99
C LEU A 75 56.58 -8.86 10.49
N SER A 76 57.54 -9.19 9.59
CA SER A 76 57.28 -9.04 8.14
C SER A 76 56.27 -10.07 7.60
N ALA A 77 56.13 -11.23 8.22
CA ALA A 77 55.17 -12.25 7.79
C ALA A 77 53.73 -11.77 7.87
N LYS A 78 53.38 -11.00 8.90
CA LYS A 78 52.04 -10.40 9.06
C LYS A 78 51.73 -9.41 7.94
N ASP A 79 52.68 -8.51 7.66
CA ASP A 79 52.53 -7.51 6.61
C ASP A 79 52.51 -8.14 5.20
N LYS A 80 53.31 -9.18 5.00
CA LYS A 80 53.30 -9.96 3.75
C LYS A 80 51.97 -10.71 3.58
N ALA A 81 51.43 -11.30 4.66
CA ALA A 81 50.16 -11.99 4.62
C ALA A 81 49.01 -11.02 4.27
N LEU A 82 48.97 -9.83 4.90
CA LEU A 82 47.95 -8.81 4.60
C LEU A 82 48.06 -8.32 3.15
N LYS A 83 49.26 -8.06 2.64
CA LYS A 83 49.47 -7.65 1.24
C LYS A 83 49.05 -8.75 0.26
N LEU A 84 49.38 -10.01 0.57
CA LEU A 84 48.97 -11.14 -0.26
C LEU A 84 47.47 -11.31 -0.27
N GLU A 85 46.81 -11.17 0.87
CA GLU A 85 45.35 -11.22 1.00
C GLU A 85 44.69 -10.12 0.14
N GLU A 86 45.21 -8.88 0.23
CA GLU A 86 44.72 -7.75 -0.58
C GLU A 86 44.91 -8.01 -2.07
N THR A 87 46.05 -8.57 -2.47
CA THR A 87 46.31 -8.91 -3.89
C THR A 87 45.35 -9.97 -4.38
N ILE A 88 45.20 -11.10 -3.65
CA ILE A 88 44.28 -12.17 -4.01
C ILE A 88 42.83 -11.65 -4.05
N PHE A 89 42.43 -10.85 -3.07
CA PHE A 89 41.10 -10.25 -3.07
C PHE A 89 40.85 -9.38 -4.31
N SER A 90 41.84 -8.57 -4.69
CA SER A 90 41.75 -7.72 -5.88
C SER A 90 41.69 -8.55 -7.17
N GLU A 91 42.48 -9.61 -7.29
CA GLU A 91 42.44 -10.52 -8.44
C GLU A 91 41.08 -11.21 -8.57
N VAL A 92 40.54 -11.71 -7.47
CA VAL A 92 39.19 -12.32 -7.46
C VAL A 92 38.13 -11.32 -7.85
N ARG A 93 38.19 -10.10 -7.29
CA ARG A 93 37.27 -9.02 -7.61
C ARG A 93 37.32 -8.65 -9.10
N GLU A 94 38.51 -8.51 -9.68
CA GLU A 94 38.69 -8.20 -11.09
C GLU A 94 38.19 -9.33 -11.99
N CYS A 95 38.46 -10.58 -11.64
CA CYS A 95 37.94 -11.75 -12.33
C CYS A 95 36.41 -11.76 -12.37
N LEU A 96 35.77 -11.53 -11.22
CA LEU A 96 34.31 -11.44 -11.11
C LEU A 96 33.75 -10.25 -11.89
N ALA A 97 34.40 -9.08 -11.80
CA ALA A 97 34.00 -7.88 -12.55
C ALA A 97 34.03 -8.12 -14.06
N GLY A 98 35.04 -8.83 -14.56
CA GLY A 98 35.16 -9.21 -15.97
C GLY A 98 34.03 -10.13 -16.47
N GLN A 99 33.40 -10.88 -15.57
CA GLN A 99 32.31 -11.81 -15.88
C GLN A 99 30.92 -11.28 -15.47
N LEU A 100 30.85 -10.07 -14.92
CA LEU A 100 29.63 -9.49 -14.36
C LEU A 100 28.45 -9.53 -15.35
N LYS A 101 28.71 -9.18 -16.60
CA LYS A 101 27.69 -9.20 -17.67
C LYS A 101 27.09 -10.57 -17.87
N GLN A 102 27.92 -11.62 -17.94
CA GLN A 102 27.47 -13.00 -18.13
C GLN A 102 26.65 -13.50 -16.92
N VAL A 103 27.08 -13.15 -15.71
CA VAL A 103 26.33 -13.47 -14.47
C VAL A 103 24.97 -12.77 -14.48
N GLN A 104 24.91 -11.50 -14.85
CA GLN A 104 23.65 -10.74 -14.94
C GLN A 104 22.71 -11.32 -16.01
N GLU A 105 23.22 -11.64 -17.20
CA GLU A 105 22.43 -12.28 -18.26
C GLU A 105 21.87 -13.64 -17.81
N THR A 106 22.68 -14.45 -17.15
CA THR A 106 22.25 -15.73 -16.62
C THR A 106 21.20 -15.56 -15.53
N ALA A 107 21.42 -14.63 -14.58
CA ALA A 107 20.45 -14.32 -13.53
C ALA A 107 19.11 -13.85 -14.10
N THR A 108 19.14 -13.00 -15.14
CA THR A 108 17.92 -12.56 -15.83
C THR A 108 17.18 -13.70 -16.50
N ALA A 109 17.91 -14.60 -17.19
CA ALA A 109 17.30 -15.77 -17.82
C ALA A 109 16.66 -16.71 -16.79
N VAL A 110 17.35 -16.97 -15.68
CA VAL A 110 16.81 -17.80 -14.58
C VAL A 110 15.57 -17.15 -13.97
N ALA A 111 15.59 -15.83 -13.72
CA ALA A 111 14.43 -15.10 -13.18
C ALA A 111 13.22 -15.16 -14.14
N GLN A 112 13.44 -15.05 -15.45
CA GLN A 112 12.37 -15.20 -16.44
C GLN A 112 11.76 -16.61 -16.42
N ILE A 113 12.58 -17.65 -16.36
CA ILE A 113 12.11 -19.03 -16.29
C ILE A 113 11.32 -19.26 -15.00
N ASP A 114 11.80 -18.76 -13.87
CA ASP A 114 11.15 -18.90 -12.57
C ASP A 114 9.75 -18.24 -12.58
N VAL A 115 9.65 -17.00 -13.08
CA VAL A 115 8.36 -16.30 -13.22
C VAL A 115 7.40 -17.05 -14.13
N LEU A 116 7.87 -17.51 -15.30
CA LEU A 116 7.03 -18.25 -16.25
C LEU A 116 6.57 -19.61 -15.68
N ALA A 117 7.45 -20.29 -14.95
CA ALA A 117 7.11 -21.54 -14.26
C ALA A 117 6.08 -21.30 -13.14
N ALA A 118 6.22 -20.21 -12.37
CA ALA A 118 5.26 -19.83 -11.36
C ALA A 118 3.88 -19.51 -11.98
N PHE A 119 3.84 -18.73 -13.05
CA PHE A 119 2.60 -18.44 -13.78
C PHE A 119 1.93 -19.71 -14.34
N ALA A 120 2.70 -20.59 -14.93
CA ALA A 120 2.18 -21.86 -15.46
C ALA A 120 1.59 -22.72 -14.33
N ASN A 121 2.29 -22.85 -13.23
CA ASN A 121 1.86 -23.66 -12.08
C ASN A 121 0.57 -23.11 -11.44
N VAL A 122 0.53 -21.80 -11.19
CA VAL A 122 -0.68 -21.13 -10.66
C VAL A 122 -1.86 -21.26 -11.62
N SER A 123 -1.61 -21.10 -12.92
CA SER A 123 -2.66 -21.19 -13.95
C SER A 123 -3.26 -22.58 -14.05
N LEU A 124 -2.44 -23.62 -14.01
CA LEU A 124 -2.88 -25.03 -14.05
C LEU A 124 -3.68 -25.38 -12.79
N ASN A 125 -3.16 -25.05 -11.62
CA ASN A 125 -3.79 -25.41 -10.35
C ASN A 125 -5.14 -24.71 -10.14
N ASN A 126 -5.31 -23.50 -10.67
CA ASN A 126 -6.50 -22.69 -10.46
C ASN A 126 -7.40 -22.57 -11.70
N GLN A 127 -7.12 -23.33 -12.76
CA GLN A 127 -7.90 -23.33 -14.00
C GLN A 127 -8.03 -21.92 -14.60
N TYR A 128 -6.89 -21.21 -14.73
CA TYR A 128 -6.85 -19.90 -15.38
C TYR A 128 -6.73 -20.05 -16.90
N HIS A 129 -7.32 -19.13 -17.64
CA HIS A 129 -7.33 -19.15 -19.10
C HIS A 129 -6.44 -18.04 -19.68
N LYS A 130 -5.88 -18.32 -20.85
CA LYS A 130 -5.05 -17.36 -21.58
C LYS A 130 -5.91 -16.18 -22.04
N PRO A 131 -5.59 -14.93 -21.61
CA PRO A 131 -6.30 -13.75 -22.09
C PRO A 131 -5.88 -13.37 -23.51
N GLU A 132 -6.78 -12.77 -24.26
CA GLU A 132 -6.48 -12.04 -25.50
C GLU A 132 -6.04 -10.61 -25.13
N ILE A 133 -4.84 -10.21 -25.54
CA ILE A 133 -4.35 -8.85 -25.33
C ILE A 133 -4.64 -8.03 -26.58
N ALA A 134 -5.26 -6.87 -26.41
CA ALA A 134 -5.72 -5.98 -27.47
C ALA A 134 -5.28 -4.53 -27.20
N ILE A 135 -5.45 -3.66 -28.22
CA ILE A 135 -5.20 -2.21 -28.15
C ILE A 135 -6.42 -1.39 -28.55
N ASP A 136 -7.59 -2.04 -28.66
CA ASP A 136 -8.84 -1.44 -29.15
C ASP A 136 -9.66 -0.70 -28.07
N GLY A 137 -9.16 -0.63 -26.85
CA GLY A 137 -9.79 0.04 -25.73
C GLY A 137 -10.87 -0.79 -25.02
N VAL A 138 -11.08 -2.07 -25.41
CA VAL A 138 -12.11 -2.93 -24.82
C VAL A 138 -11.54 -3.81 -23.69
N ILE A 139 -12.22 -3.85 -22.56
CA ILE A 139 -12.05 -4.84 -21.51
C ILE A 139 -13.31 -5.69 -21.46
N GLN A 140 -13.21 -6.95 -21.86
CA GLN A 140 -14.29 -7.92 -21.82
C GLN A 140 -13.84 -9.15 -21.03
N ILE A 141 -14.55 -9.46 -19.97
CA ILE A 141 -14.31 -10.62 -19.12
C ILE A 141 -15.60 -11.41 -19.01
N LYS A 142 -15.57 -12.70 -19.24
CA LYS A 142 -16.70 -13.62 -19.03
C LYS A 142 -16.32 -14.63 -17.95
N GLY A 143 -17.25 -14.84 -17.02
CA GLY A 143 -17.04 -15.79 -15.93
C GLY A 143 -15.83 -15.41 -15.05
N GLY A 144 -15.56 -14.10 -14.86
CA GLY A 144 -14.42 -13.63 -14.05
C GLY A 144 -14.56 -14.00 -12.59
N ARG A 145 -13.45 -14.40 -11.95
CA ARG A 145 -13.36 -14.77 -10.53
C ARG A 145 -12.28 -13.94 -9.85
N HIS A 146 -12.40 -13.74 -8.55
CA HIS A 146 -11.40 -13.00 -7.78
C HIS A 146 -10.29 -13.95 -7.33
N PRO A 147 -9.03 -13.80 -7.81
CA PRO A 147 -7.97 -14.81 -7.61
C PRO A 147 -7.64 -15.12 -6.15
N VAL A 148 -7.82 -14.15 -5.26
CA VAL A 148 -7.54 -14.33 -3.82
C VAL A 148 -8.78 -14.84 -3.09
N VAL A 149 -9.94 -14.20 -3.31
CA VAL A 149 -11.16 -14.53 -2.57
C VAL A 149 -11.63 -15.95 -2.87
N GLU A 150 -11.54 -16.41 -4.14
CA GLU A 150 -11.92 -17.79 -4.49
C GLU A 150 -11.08 -18.85 -3.76
N GLN A 151 -9.82 -18.54 -3.44
CA GLN A 151 -8.95 -19.44 -2.68
C GLN A 151 -9.21 -19.46 -1.17
N MET A 152 -9.82 -18.38 -0.65
CA MET A 152 -10.14 -18.26 0.78
C MET A 152 -11.51 -18.84 1.15
N LEU A 153 -12.36 -19.09 0.16
CA LEU A 153 -13.69 -19.69 0.40
C LEU A 153 -13.54 -21.20 0.59
N THR A 154 -13.90 -21.69 1.79
CA THR A 154 -13.86 -23.12 2.13
C THR A 154 -15.19 -23.83 1.91
N ASP A 155 -16.30 -23.15 2.20
CA ASP A 155 -17.65 -23.73 2.23
C ASP A 155 -18.59 -23.22 1.14
N GLU A 156 -18.20 -22.17 0.42
CA GLU A 156 -19.00 -21.54 -0.62
C GLU A 156 -18.24 -21.50 -1.95
N VAL A 157 -18.97 -21.70 -3.05
CA VAL A 157 -18.41 -21.52 -4.40
C VAL A 157 -18.42 -20.03 -4.76
N PHE A 158 -17.31 -19.53 -5.29
CA PHE A 158 -17.25 -18.15 -5.80
C PHE A 158 -18.23 -17.94 -6.94
N VAL A 159 -18.99 -16.85 -6.92
CA VAL A 159 -19.93 -16.50 -7.99
C VAL A 159 -19.20 -15.69 -9.06
N PRO A 160 -18.97 -16.26 -10.26
CA PRO A 160 -18.26 -15.58 -11.32
C PRO A 160 -19.11 -14.44 -11.92
N ASN A 161 -18.46 -13.38 -12.37
CA ASN A 161 -19.11 -12.20 -12.94
C ASN A 161 -18.53 -11.81 -14.30
N ASP A 162 -19.38 -11.28 -15.17
CA ASP A 162 -18.99 -10.74 -16.45
C ASP A 162 -18.69 -9.24 -16.33
N THR A 163 -17.81 -8.75 -17.20
CA THR A 163 -17.45 -7.33 -17.28
C THR A 163 -17.33 -6.94 -18.75
N TYR A 164 -17.87 -5.78 -19.07
CA TYR A 164 -17.64 -5.15 -20.35
C TYR A 164 -17.43 -3.66 -20.17
N LEU A 165 -16.30 -3.15 -20.61
CA LEU A 165 -15.96 -1.72 -20.67
C LEU A 165 -15.38 -1.41 -22.04
N ASP A 166 -15.75 -0.29 -22.61
CA ASP A 166 -15.21 0.20 -23.87
C ASP A 166 -14.81 1.69 -23.77
N THR A 167 -14.49 2.32 -24.88
CA THR A 167 -14.17 3.75 -24.95
C THR A 167 -15.32 4.61 -25.49
N LYS A 168 -16.50 4.03 -25.67
CA LYS A 168 -17.64 4.68 -26.34
C LYS A 168 -18.89 4.73 -25.44
N GLU A 169 -19.65 3.65 -25.43
CA GLU A 169 -20.97 3.61 -24.79
C GLU A 169 -20.94 3.11 -23.35
N ASN A 170 -19.91 2.34 -22.99
CA ASN A 170 -19.73 1.76 -21.66
C ASN A 170 -18.34 2.06 -21.11
N ARG A 171 -17.98 3.34 -21.04
CA ARG A 171 -16.71 3.78 -20.43
C ARG A 171 -16.76 3.68 -18.93
N MET A 172 -17.90 4.02 -18.35
CA MET A 172 -18.10 3.99 -16.90
C MET A 172 -19.27 3.06 -16.56
N ALA A 173 -19.02 2.09 -15.69
CA ALA A 173 -20.03 1.27 -15.05
C ALA A 173 -20.31 1.82 -13.65
N VAL A 174 -21.47 2.42 -13.44
CA VAL A 174 -21.97 2.83 -12.13
C VAL A 174 -22.63 1.62 -11.49
N ILE A 175 -22.13 1.18 -10.33
CA ILE A 175 -22.55 -0.05 -9.67
C ILE A 175 -23.25 0.31 -8.37
N THR A 176 -24.56 0.12 -8.33
CA THR A 176 -25.38 0.38 -7.13
C THR A 176 -25.66 -0.91 -6.35
N GLY A 177 -25.97 -0.76 -5.09
CA GLY A 177 -26.34 -1.86 -4.20
C GLY A 177 -25.83 -1.70 -2.79
N PRO A 178 -26.31 -2.51 -1.83
CA PRO A 178 -25.95 -2.40 -0.44
C PRO A 178 -24.49 -2.81 -0.18
N ASN A 179 -23.99 -2.40 1.00
CA ASN A 179 -22.68 -2.86 1.47
C ASN A 179 -22.72 -4.37 1.75
N MET A 180 -21.56 -5.03 1.70
CA MET A 180 -21.41 -6.49 1.81
C MET A 180 -22.03 -7.31 0.67
N SER A 181 -22.59 -6.68 -0.37
CA SER A 181 -23.15 -7.40 -1.51
C SER A 181 -22.14 -7.93 -2.53
N GLY A 182 -20.87 -7.48 -2.44
CA GLY A 182 -19.76 -7.92 -3.31
C GLY A 182 -19.30 -6.91 -4.34
N LYS A 183 -19.78 -5.65 -4.34
CA LYS A 183 -19.37 -4.58 -5.28
C LYS A 183 -17.85 -4.39 -5.32
N SER A 184 -17.24 -4.14 -4.15
CA SER A 184 -15.80 -3.91 -4.01
C SER A 184 -14.98 -5.13 -4.45
N THR A 185 -15.44 -6.35 -4.13
CA THR A 185 -14.81 -7.59 -4.58
C THR A 185 -14.81 -7.71 -6.09
N TYR A 186 -15.94 -7.41 -6.73
CA TYR A 186 -16.08 -7.42 -8.18
C TYR A 186 -15.13 -6.41 -8.86
N MET A 187 -15.07 -5.18 -8.35
CA MET A 187 -14.20 -4.16 -8.96
C MET A 187 -12.72 -4.51 -8.82
N ARG A 188 -12.31 -5.01 -7.63
CA ARG A 188 -10.94 -5.49 -7.41
C ARG A 188 -10.60 -6.68 -8.31
N GLN A 189 -11.54 -7.59 -8.53
CA GLN A 189 -11.39 -8.70 -9.47
C GLN A 189 -11.04 -8.20 -10.87
N VAL A 190 -11.75 -7.19 -11.39
CA VAL A 190 -11.49 -6.62 -12.72
C VAL A 190 -10.10 -6.00 -12.80
N ALA A 191 -9.68 -5.26 -11.76
CA ALA A 191 -8.34 -4.68 -11.68
C ALA A 191 -7.26 -5.77 -11.70
N LEU A 192 -7.42 -6.80 -10.87
CA LEU A 192 -6.46 -7.89 -10.77
C LEU A 192 -6.37 -8.70 -12.06
N ILE A 193 -7.50 -9.02 -12.70
CA ILE A 193 -7.53 -9.71 -14.00
C ILE A 193 -6.79 -8.88 -15.05
N THR A 194 -7.02 -7.56 -15.10
CA THR A 194 -6.35 -6.66 -16.04
C THR A 194 -4.85 -6.61 -15.77
N LEU A 195 -4.43 -6.51 -14.52
CA LEU A 195 -3.02 -6.53 -14.12
C LEU A 195 -2.37 -7.86 -14.49
N MET A 196 -2.98 -8.99 -14.12
CA MET A 196 -2.46 -10.33 -14.42
C MET A 196 -2.28 -10.54 -15.92
N ALA A 197 -3.25 -10.13 -16.73
CA ALA A 197 -3.16 -10.19 -18.18
C ALA A 197 -1.96 -9.40 -18.72
N GLN A 198 -1.73 -8.19 -18.22
CA GLN A 198 -0.64 -7.31 -18.70
C GLN A 198 0.76 -7.77 -18.29
N ILE A 199 0.90 -8.46 -17.16
CA ILE A 199 2.19 -9.04 -16.76
C ILE A 199 2.48 -10.40 -17.43
N GLY A 200 1.56 -10.89 -18.29
CA GLY A 200 1.72 -12.14 -19.03
C GLY A 200 1.23 -13.39 -18.32
N CYS A 201 0.51 -13.25 -17.19
CA CYS A 201 -0.13 -14.36 -16.50
C CYS A 201 -1.47 -14.71 -17.15
N PHE A 202 -1.89 -15.98 -17.08
CA PHE A 202 -3.26 -16.38 -17.36
C PHE A 202 -4.18 -15.85 -16.25
N VAL A 203 -5.48 -15.74 -16.55
CA VAL A 203 -6.45 -15.03 -15.71
C VAL A 203 -7.57 -15.93 -15.23
N PRO A 204 -8.12 -15.70 -14.03
CA PRO A 204 -9.26 -16.42 -13.47
C PRO A 204 -10.58 -15.99 -14.14
N ALA A 205 -10.77 -16.41 -15.39
CA ALA A 205 -11.95 -16.14 -16.18
C ALA A 205 -12.18 -17.26 -17.21
N GLU A 206 -13.39 -17.46 -17.68
CA GLU A 206 -13.67 -18.39 -18.79
C GLU A 206 -13.16 -17.81 -20.12
N TYR A 207 -13.30 -16.51 -20.30
CA TYR A 207 -12.75 -15.74 -21.41
C TYR A 207 -12.39 -14.34 -20.97
N ALA A 208 -11.28 -13.82 -21.45
CA ALA A 208 -10.89 -12.45 -21.22
C ALA A 208 -10.22 -11.86 -22.46
N LYS A 209 -10.72 -10.70 -22.89
CA LYS A 209 -10.08 -9.80 -23.84
C LYS A 209 -9.76 -8.52 -23.12
N ILE A 210 -8.47 -8.21 -23.00
CA ILE A 210 -7.99 -7.10 -22.19
C ILE A 210 -7.22 -6.15 -23.09
N SER A 211 -7.76 -4.95 -23.28
CA SER A 211 -7.01 -3.87 -23.91
C SER A 211 -5.97 -3.32 -22.92
N VAL A 212 -4.76 -3.10 -23.43
CA VAL A 212 -3.65 -2.54 -22.63
C VAL A 212 -4.09 -1.22 -22.00
N VAL A 213 -3.87 -1.08 -20.71
CA VAL A 213 -4.03 0.15 -19.94
C VAL A 213 -2.66 0.65 -19.49
N ASP A 214 -2.49 1.97 -19.46
CA ASP A 214 -1.24 2.60 -19.04
C ASP A 214 -1.08 2.61 -17.52
N GLN A 215 -2.19 2.77 -16.80
CA GLN A 215 -2.23 2.76 -15.34
C GLN A 215 -3.54 2.18 -14.83
N ILE A 216 -3.51 1.62 -13.62
CA ILE A 216 -4.67 1.16 -12.89
C ILE A 216 -4.73 1.96 -11.59
N PHE A 217 -5.73 2.81 -11.46
CA PHE A 217 -5.98 3.59 -10.26
C PHE A 217 -7.07 2.94 -9.43
N THR A 218 -6.87 2.88 -8.13
CA THR A 218 -7.88 2.32 -7.22
C THR A 218 -8.06 3.24 -6.02
N ARG A 219 -9.30 3.63 -5.77
CA ARG A 219 -9.75 4.24 -4.52
C ARG A 219 -10.76 3.30 -3.88
N VAL A 220 -10.31 2.48 -2.96
CA VAL A 220 -11.11 1.42 -2.32
C VAL A 220 -10.90 1.47 -0.82
N GLY A 221 -11.87 2.01 -0.08
CA GLY A 221 -11.94 2.06 1.38
C GLY A 221 -10.65 2.53 2.08
N ALA A 222 -10.68 3.59 2.86
CA ALA A 222 -9.55 3.95 3.70
C ALA A 222 -9.45 2.97 4.88
N SER A 223 -8.28 2.41 5.14
CA SER A 223 -7.91 2.03 6.50
C SER A 223 -7.64 3.33 7.26
N ASP A 224 -8.22 3.47 8.45
CA ASP A 224 -7.93 4.60 9.34
C ASP A 224 -6.42 4.65 9.62
N ASP A 225 -5.71 5.51 8.91
CA ASP A 225 -4.33 5.83 9.24
C ASP A 225 -4.33 6.94 10.30
N LEU A 226 -4.49 6.52 11.55
CA LEU A 226 -4.48 7.39 12.73
C LEU A 226 -3.13 8.09 12.94
N THR A 227 -2.07 7.68 12.22
CA THR A 227 -0.71 8.20 12.44
C THR A 227 -0.46 9.52 11.72
N ALA A 228 -1.20 9.83 10.66
CA ALA A 228 -1.01 11.04 9.85
C ALA A 228 -1.84 12.27 10.33
N GLY A 229 -2.76 12.11 11.30
CA GLY A 229 -3.58 13.20 11.83
C GLY A 229 -4.55 13.86 10.82
N GLN A 230 -4.72 13.24 9.63
CA GLN A 230 -5.65 13.70 8.59
C GLN A 230 -7.00 13.02 8.76
N SER A 231 -8.09 13.72 8.45
CA SER A 231 -9.40 13.10 8.42
C SER A 231 -9.48 12.10 7.26
N THR A 232 -10.21 10.98 7.43
CA THR A 232 -10.44 9.97 6.39
C THR A 232 -10.99 10.58 5.11
N PHE A 233 -11.81 11.63 5.22
CA PHE A 233 -12.33 12.37 4.07
C PHE A 233 -11.24 13.16 3.32
N MET A 234 -10.28 13.77 4.02
CA MET A 234 -9.16 14.47 3.38
C MET A 234 -8.25 13.51 2.63
N VAL A 235 -7.96 12.35 3.20
CA VAL A 235 -7.20 11.28 2.52
C VAL A 235 -7.93 10.85 1.26
N GLU A 236 -9.24 10.58 1.36
CA GLU A 236 -10.08 10.22 0.22
C GLU A 236 -10.01 11.28 -0.90
N MET A 237 -10.18 12.56 -0.56
CA MET A 237 -10.13 13.62 -1.56
C MET A 237 -8.75 13.80 -2.18
N SER A 238 -7.68 13.57 -1.42
CA SER A 238 -6.31 13.59 -1.95
C SER A 238 -6.06 12.47 -2.95
N GLU A 239 -6.55 11.26 -2.68
CA GLU A 239 -6.45 10.11 -3.60
C GLU A 239 -7.27 10.36 -4.88
N VAL A 240 -8.49 10.88 -4.75
CA VAL A 240 -9.32 11.24 -5.91
C VAL A 240 -8.65 12.35 -6.74
N ALA A 241 -8.05 13.35 -6.09
CA ALA A 241 -7.33 14.42 -6.78
C ALA A 241 -6.13 13.89 -7.56
N ASP A 242 -5.35 12.97 -6.97
CA ASP A 242 -4.23 12.31 -7.63
C ASP A 242 -4.70 11.54 -8.89
N ILE A 243 -5.78 10.77 -8.76
CA ILE A 243 -6.40 10.07 -9.90
C ILE A 243 -6.78 11.04 -11.01
N LEU A 244 -7.47 12.13 -10.68
CA LEU A 244 -7.92 13.10 -11.68
C LEU A 244 -6.78 13.86 -12.36
N GLN A 245 -5.62 13.98 -11.71
CA GLN A 245 -4.42 14.63 -12.25
C GLN A 245 -3.60 13.73 -13.14
N HIS A 246 -3.51 12.44 -12.83
CA HIS A 246 -2.59 11.51 -13.48
C HIS A 246 -3.25 10.50 -14.43
N ALA A 247 -4.56 10.23 -14.27
CA ALA A 247 -5.24 9.30 -15.16
C ALA A 247 -5.33 9.85 -16.59
N THR A 248 -5.24 8.94 -17.55
CA THR A 248 -5.38 9.23 -18.97
C THR A 248 -6.61 8.50 -19.55
N LYS A 249 -6.99 8.79 -20.78
CA LYS A 249 -8.06 8.07 -21.49
C LYS A 249 -7.83 6.55 -21.60
N ASN A 250 -6.59 6.10 -21.46
CA ASN A 250 -6.21 4.69 -21.55
C ASN A 250 -6.16 4.01 -20.17
N SER A 251 -6.32 4.75 -19.08
CA SER A 251 -6.28 4.21 -17.71
C SER A 251 -7.54 3.40 -17.38
N LEU A 252 -7.41 2.53 -16.39
CA LEU A 252 -8.52 1.88 -15.70
C LEU A 252 -8.64 2.48 -14.29
N VAL A 253 -9.81 3.03 -13.99
CA VAL A 253 -10.09 3.69 -12.70
C VAL A 253 -11.13 2.90 -11.92
N ILE A 254 -10.88 2.68 -10.63
CA ILE A 254 -11.78 2.00 -9.70
C ILE A 254 -12.05 2.91 -8.52
N LEU A 255 -13.31 3.32 -8.38
CA LEU A 255 -13.77 4.20 -7.31
C LEU A 255 -14.85 3.51 -6.48
N ASP A 256 -14.59 3.38 -5.19
CA ASP A 256 -15.52 2.73 -4.25
C ASP A 256 -16.00 3.73 -3.20
N GLU A 257 -17.31 4.06 -3.26
CA GLU A 257 -18.03 4.90 -2.30
C GLU A 257 -17.42 6.30 -2.09
N VAL A 258 -17.08 7.00 -3.18
CA VAL A 258 -16.56 8.38 -3.11
C VAL A 258 -17.61 9.33 -2.51
N GLY A 259 -17.19 10.21 -1.59
CA GLY A 259 -18.02 11.21 -0.93
C GLY A 259 -18.70 10.73 0.36
N ARG A 260 -18.40 9.53 0.86
CA ARG A 260 -19.05 8.98 2.05
C ARG A 260 -18.63 9.67 3.36
N GLY A 261 -17.45 10.28 3.40
CA GLY A 261 -16.85 10.87 4.61
C GLY A 261 -17.37 12.26 5.01
N THR A 262 -18.38 12.80 4.32
CA THR A 262 -18.94 14.15 4.56
C THR A 262 -20.47 14.15 4.63
N SER A 263 -21.10 15.33 4.62
CA SER A 263 -22.56 15.45 4.60
C SER A 263 -23.14 14.83 3.32
N THR A 264 -24.38 14.33 3.39
CA THR A 264 -24.99 13.61 2.25
C THR A 264 -25.01 14.45 0.98
N PHE A 265 -25.42 15.73 1.06
CA PHE A 265 -25.50 16.61 -0.12
C PHE A 265 -24.13 16.94 -0.71
N ASP A 266 -23.14 17.24 0.14
CA ASP A 266 -21.75 17.48 -0.32
C ASP A 266 -21.17 16.21 -0.97
N GLY A 267 -21.39 15.07 -0.31
CA GLY A 267 -20.91 13.77 -0.81
C GLY A 267 -21.49 13.42 -2.19
N ILE A 268 -22.80 13.55 -2.37
CA ILE A 268 -23.46 13.35 -3.67
C ILE A 268 -22.93 14.33 -4.72
N SER A 269 -22.81 15.62 -4.36
CA SER A 269 -22.34 16.66 -5.29
C SER A 269 -20.91 16.38 -5.77
N ILE A 270 -20.01 16.01 -4.88
CA ILE A 270 -18.63 15.64 -5.20
C ILE A 270 -18.59 14.36 -6.05
N ALA A 271 -19.27 13.30 -5.62
CA ALA A 271 -19.30 12.03 -6.35
C ALA A 271 -19.84 12.19 -7.78
N ARG A 272 -20.91 12.99 -7.96
CA ARG A 272 -21.48 13.30 -9.26
C ARG A 272 -20.52 14.11 -10.12
N ALA A 273 -19.91 15.16 -9.60
CA ALA A 273 -18.94 15.99 -10.32
C ALA A 273 -17.71 15.18 -10.77
N VAL A 274 -17.19 14.29 -9.91
CA VAL A 274 -16.09 13.36 -10.21
C VAL A 274 -16.53 12.39 -11.34
N ALA A 275 -17.71 11.78 -11.23
CA ALA A 275 -18.22 10.85 -12.22
C ALA A 275 -18.41 11.53 -13.59
N GLU A 276 -18.99 12.74 -13.64
CA GLU A 276 -19.15 13.55 -14.86
C GLU A 276 -17.79 13.95 -15.46
N HIS A 277 -16.80 14.27 -14.64
CA HIS A 277 -15.47 14.62 -15.11
C HIS A 277 -14.79 13.41 -15.78
N ILE A 278 -14.83 12.24 -15.13
CA ILE A 278 -14.17 11.02 -15.60
C ILE A 278 -14.88 10.45 -16.83
N SER A 279 -16.22 10.43 -16.85
CA SER A 279 -16.98 9.87 -17.96
C SER A 279 -16.93 10.71 -19.24
N SER A 280 -16.65 12.02 -19.10
CA SER A 280 -16.61 12.94 -20.25
C SER A 280 -15.43 12.64 -21.17
N SER A 281 -15.73 12.26 -22.43
CA SER A 281 -14.70 12.05 -23.47
C SER A 281 -13.88 13.29 -23.83
N ARG A 282 -14.40 14.49 -23.49
CA ARG A 282 -13.70 15.77 -23.71
C ARG A 282 -12.71 16.10 -22.56
N LYS A 283 -12.90 15.50 -21.40
CA LYS A 283 -12.05 15.69 -20.21
C LYS A 283 -11.10 14.50 -20.06
N LEU A 284 -11.54 13.43 -19.39
CA LEU A 284 -10.73 12.26 -19.13
C LEU A 284 -11.12 11.06 -20.00
N GLY A 285 -12.38 10.62 -19.95
CA GLY A 285 -12.93 9.59 -20.83
C GLY A 285 -12.34 8.20 -20.67
N CYS A 286 -11.81 7.86 -19.47
CA CYS A 286 -11.17 6.57 -19.20
C CYS A 286 -12.19 5.49 -18.80
N LYS A 287 -11.74 4.23 -18.85
CA LYS A 287 -12.54 3.08 -18.38
C LYS A 287 -12.65 3.12 -16.86
N THR A 288 -13.88 3.09 -16.33
CA THR A 288 -14.12 3.29 -14.90
C THR A 288 -15.16 2.32 -14.34
N LEU A 289 -14.88 1.75 -13.19
CA LEU A 289 -15.86 1.10 -12.33
C LEU A 289 -16.11 2.00 -11.11
N PHE A 290 -17.34 2.43 -10.93
CA PHE A 290 -17.74 3.36 -9.88
C PHE A 290 -18.81 2.74 -9.00
N ALA A 291 -18.45 2.23 -7.83
CA ALA A 291 -19.44 1.76 -6.87
C ALA A 291 -19.93 2.90 -5.98
N THR A 292 -21.22 2.96 -5.79
CA THR A 292 -21.85 4.00 -4.99
C THR A 292 -23.11 3.48 -4.29
N HIS A 293 -23.48 4.14 -3.21
CA HIS A 293 -24.77 4.01 -2.55
C HIS A 293 -25.70 5.21 -2.87
N TYR A 294 -25.21 6.17 -3.64
CA TYR A 294 -26.01 7.32 -4.09
C TYR A 294 -26.82 6.93 -5.33
N HIS A 295 -28.14 6.84 -5.16
CA HIS A 295 -29.06 6.47 -6.26
C HIS A 295 -29.14 7.56 -7.32
N GLU A 296 -28.87 8.80 -6.95
CA GLU A 296 -28.88 9.97 -7.84
C GLU A 296 -27.82 9.87 -8.95
N LEU A 297 -26.81 9.04 -8.81
CA LEU A 297 -25.84 8.81 -9.87
C LEU A 297 -26.38 7.92 -11.00
N ILE A 298 -27.51 7.22 -10.79
CA ILE A 298 -28.16 6.43 -11.83
C ILE A 298 -28.61 7.32 -13.01
N ASP A 299 -28.98 8.56 -12.76
CA ASP A 299 -29.38 9.53 -13.76
C ASP A 299 -28.25 9.93 -14.74
N LEU A 300 -27.00 9.55 -14.45
CA LEU A 300 -25.85 9.75 -15.35
C LEU A 300 -25.92 8.85 -16.59
N GLU A 301 -26.72 7.79 -16.58
CA GLU A 301 -26.91 6.91 -17.74
C GLU A 301 -27.70 7.62 -18.83
N GLN A 302 -26.98 8.23 -19.77
CA GLN A 302 -27.50 8.82 -20.97
C GLN A 302 -26.67 8.33 -22.17
N PRO A 303 -27.29 8.15 -23.37
CA PRO A 303 -26.59 7.58 -24.52
C PRO A 303 -25.28 8.28 -24.89
N GLN A 304 -25.16 9.59 -24.64
CA GLN A 304 -23.99 10.39 -24.97
C GLN A 304 -22.90 10.41 -23.89
N ASN A 305 -23.22 9.96 -22.67
CA ASN A 305 -22.28 10.08 -21.54
C ASN A 305 -21.31 8.91 -21.46
N GLY A 306 -21.58 7.78 -22.14
CA GLY A 306 -20.77 6.56 -22.02
C GLY A 306 -20.84 5.94 -20.63
N VAL A 307 -21.94 6.13 -19.92
CA VAL A 307 -22.22 5.60 -18.59
C VAL A 307 -23.29 4.53 -18.68
N LYS A 308 -23.08 3.40 -18.02
CA LYS A 308 -24.04 2.31 -17.88
C LYS A 308 -24.23 1.97 -16.42
N ASN A 309 -25.48 1.74 -16.03
CA ASN A 309 -25.83 1.33 -14.68
C ASN A 309 -25.82 -0.19 -14.54
N TYR A 310 -25.31 -0.62 -13.42
CA TYR A 310 -25.29 -2.01 -12.98
C TYR A 310 -25.70 -2.09 -11.52
N SER A 311 -26.17 -3.25 -11.12
CA SER A 311 -26.55 -3.51 -9.74
C SER A 311 -26.24 -4.94 -9.33
N ILE A 312 -26.26 -5.19 -8.02
CA ILE A 312 -26.14 -6.55 -7.51
C ILE A 312 -27.51 -7.23 -7.52
N ALA A 313 -27.59 -8.39 -8.15
CA ALA A 313 -28.82 -9.18 -8.17
C ALA A 313 -29.23 -9.62 -6.75
N VAL A 314 -30.50 -9.40 -6.42
CA VAL A 314 -31.09 -9.70 -5.12
C VAL A 314 -32.25 -10.66 -5.33
N LYS A 315 -32.33 -11.72 -4.52
CA LYS A 315 -33.50 -12.61 -4.48
C LYS A 315 -34.25 -12.38 -3.18
N LYS A 316 -35.50 -11.91 -3.31
CA LYS A 316 -36.42 -11.79 -2.16
C LYS A 316 -37.11 -13.15 -1.94
N HIS A 317 -37.08 -13.64 -0.72
CA HIS A 317 -37.81 -14.86 -0.32
C HIS A 317 -38.64 -14.54 0.92
N GLY A 318 -39.89 -14.12 0.74
CA GLY A 318 -40.73 -13.58 1.81
C GLY A 318 -40.10 -12.32 2.40
N GLU A 319 -39.89 -12.32 3.72
CA GLU A 319 -39.23 -11.23 4.44
C GLU A 319 -37.69 -11.34 4.46
N SER A 320 -37.11 -12.38 3.88
CA SER A 320 -35.67 -12.55 3.82
C SER A 320 -35.13 -12.16 2.45
N ILE A 321 -33.92 -11.57 2.45
CA ILE A 321 -33.21 -11.16 1.26
C ILE A 321 -31.90 -11.94 1.18
N ARG A 322 -31.61 -12.47 -0.02
CA ARG A 322 -30.32 -13.09 -0.31
C ARG A 322 -29.63 -12.34 -1.46
N PHE A 323 -28.44 -11.85 -1.21
CA PHE A 323 -27.60 -11.26 -2.27
C PHE A 323 -26.98 -12.37 -3.10
N LEU A 324 -27.20 -12.34 -4.39
CA LEU A 324 -26.70 -13.38 -5.31
C LEU A 324 -25.25 -13.14 -5.72
N ARG A 325 -24.64 -12.02 -5.30
CA ARG A 325 -23.27 -11.62 -5.67
C ARG A 325 -23.04 -11.56 -7.19
N LYS A 326 -24.12 -11.45 -7.97
CA LYS A 326 -24.08 -11.37 -9.44
C LYS A 326 -24.37 -9.94 -9.87
N ILE A 327 -23.49 -9.36 -10.69
CA ILE A 327 -23.65 -8.06 -11.31
C ILE A 327 -24.62 -8.21 -12.50
N VAL A 328 -25.64 -7.36 -12.56
CA VAL A 328 -26.64 -7.34 -13.62
C VAL A 328 -26.80 -5.92 -14.16
N PRO A 329 -27.14 -5.74 -15.45
CA PRO A 329 -27.47 -4.42 -16.01
C PRO A 329 -28.67 -3.77 -15.31
N GLY A 330 -28.64 -2.45 -15.19
CA GLY A 330 -29.69 -1.62 -14.60
C GLY A 330 -29.37 -1.21 -13.16
N GLY A 331 -29.80 -0.01 -12.79
CA GLY A 331 -29.73 0.49 -11.41
C GLY A 331 -30.86 -0.08 -10.55
N ILE A 332 -30.66 -0.12 -9.25
CA ILE A 332 -31.70 -0.45 -8.26
C ILE A 332 -31.90 0.78 -7.38
N ASP A 333 -33.15 1.23 -7.26
CA ASP A 333 -33.57 2.32 -6.35
C ASP A 333 -33.87 1.82 -4.93
N ASP A 334 -34.04 0.51 -4.74
CA ASP A 334 -34.32 -0.07 -3.44
C ASP A 334 -33.10 0.02 -2.51
N SER A 335 -33.21 0.65 -1.36
CA SER A 335 -32.22 0.61 -0.30
C SER A 335 -32.44 -0.62 0.60
N TYR A 336 -31.41 -1.44 0.78
CA TYR A 336 -31.48 -2.68 1.57
C TYR A 336 -30.75 -2.56 2.94
N GLY A 337 -30.52 -1.34 3.42
CA GLY A 337 -29.77 -1.11 4.66
C GLY A 337 -30.41 -1.75 5.89
N ILE A 338 -31.75 -1.68 5.99
CA ILE A 338 -32.50 -2.28 7.11
C ILE A 338 -32.44 -3.81 7.06
N GLU A 339 -32.48 -4.39 5.88
CA GLU A 339 -32.35 -5.83 5.66
C GLU A 339 -30.96 -6.35 6.00
N VAL A 340 -29.92 -5.59 5.66
CA VAL A 340 -28.52 -5.90 6.10
C VAL A 340 -28.41 -5.81 7.60
N ALA A 341 -29.00 -4.80 8.24
CA ALA A 341 -29.04 -4.67 9.70
C ALA A 341 -29.73 -5.87 10.39
N LYS A 342 -30.81 -6.38 9.77
CA LYS A 342 -31.49 -7.60 10.22
C LYS A 342 -30.60 -8.84 10.12
N LEU A 343 -29.87 -8.99 9.00
CA LEU A 343 -28.90 -10.08 8.77
C LEU A 343 -27.72 -10.01 9.77
N ALA A 344 -27.31 -8.81 10.15
CA ALA A 344 -26.28 -8.58 11.17
C ALA A 344 -26.75 -8.86 12.61
N GLY A 345 -28.04 -9.21 12.81
CA GLY A 345 -28.56 -9.61 14.11
C GLY A 345 -29.10 -8.46 14.97
N LEU A 346 -29.43 -7.30 14.39
CA LEU A 346 -30.09 -6.23 15.17
C LEU A 346 -31.43 -6.70 15.72
N PRO A 347 -31.80 -6.29 16.95
CA PRO A 347 -33.07 -6.69 17.58
C PRO A 347 -34.30 -6.32 16.72
N GLU A 348 -35.27 -7.21 16.64
CA GLU A 348 -36.47 -7.05 15.80
C GLU A 348 -37.25 -5.75 16.10
N ALA A 349 -37.27 -5.29 17.36
CA ALA A 349 -37.90 -4.04 17.76
C ALA A 349 -37.23 -2.83 17.08
N VAL A 350 -35.90 -2.83 16.96
CA VAL A 350 -35.11 -1.78 16.26
C VAL A 350 -35.40 -1.79 14.76
N ILE A 351 -35.43 -2.98 14.18
CA ILE A 351 -35.72 -3.17 12.73
C ILE A 351 -37.14 -2.66 12.40
N LYS A 352 -38.13 -3.01 13.21
CA LYS A 352 -39.53 -2.51 13.05
C LYS A 352 -39.59 -0.98 13.12
N ARG A 353 -38.90 -0.39 14.10
CA ARG A 353 -38.85 1.08 14.25
C ARG A 353 -38.14 1.74 13.09
N ALA A 354 -37.02 1.20 12.62
CA ALA A 354 -36.29 1.71 11.45
C ALA A 354 -37.18 1.71 10.18
N ARG A 355 -37.91 0.63 9.93
CA ARG A 355 -38.86 0.57 8.79
C ARG A 355 -39.99 1.61 8.91
N ALA A 356 -40.49 1.87 10.11
CA ALA A 356 -41.51 2.88 10.32
C ALA A 356 -40.97 4.30 10.07
N ILE A 357 -39.74 4.58 10.50
CA ILE A 357 -39.08 5.87 10.25
C ILE A 357 -38.83 6.04 8.75
N LEU A 358 -38.30 5.02 8.07
CA LEU A 358 -38.05 5.07 6.63
C LEU A 358 -39.32 5.44 5.84
N ARG A 359 -40.43 4.76 6.13
CA ARG A 359 -41.74 5.06 5.50
C ARG A 359 -42.20 6.49 5.74
N GLN A 360 -41.98 7.04 6.94
CA GLN A 360 -42.31 8.44 7.23
C GLN A 360 -41.44 9.41 6.41
N MET A 361 -40.15 9.15 6.28
CA MET A 361 -39.24 9.97 5.47
C MET A 361 -39.61 9.92 3.98
N GLU A 362 -39.90 8.74 3.44
CA GLU A 362 -40.33 8.55 2.06
C GLU A 362 -41.65 9.28 1.77
N GLN A 363 -42.61 9.21 2.70
CA GLN A 363 -43.86 9.93 2.57
C GLN A 363 -43.68 11.46 2.60
N GLN A 364 -42.79 11.95 3.43
CA GLN A 364 -42.45 13.38 3.50
C GLN A 364 -41.75 13.86 2.21
N ALA A 365 -40.84 13.06 1.68
CA ALA A 365 -40.19 13.34 0.41
C ALA A 365 -41.18 13.33 -0.79
N ALA A 366 -42.14 12.39 -0.81
CA ALA A 366 -43.15 12.31 -1.84
C ALA A 366 -44.24 13.42 -1.72
N ALA A 367 -44.44 13.96 -0.53
CA ALA A 367 -45.43 15.04 -0.28
C ALA A 367 -44.86 16.45 -0.57
N ALA A 368 -43.56 16.56 -0.79
CA ALA A 368 -42.97 17.83 -1.23
C ALA A 368 -43.39 18.09 -2.69
N PRO A 369 -44.06 19.22 -3.03
CA PRO A 369 -44.45 19.49 -4.38
C PRO A 369 -43.22 19.55 -5.28
N SER A 370 -43.30 18.84 -6.42
CA SER A 370 -42.34 18.91 -7.53
C SER A 370 -42.15 20.36 -7.95
N ARG A 371 -41.11 21.01 -7.44
CA ARG A 371 -40.68 22.31 -7.98
C ARG A 371 -39.96 21.99 -9.28
N GLU A 372 -40.62 22.41 -10.37
CA GLU A 372 -40.02 22.50 -11.69
C GLU A 372 -38.67 23.21 -11.60
N THR A 373 -37.76 22.65 -12.33
CA THR A 373 -36.39 23.13 -12.57
C THR A 373 -36.37 24.61 -12.95
N ASP A 374 -36.01 25.48 -12.01
CA ASP A 374 -35.28 26.68 -12.35
C ASP A 374 -34.40 27.09 -11.16
N SER A 375 -33.11 27.23 -11.46
CA SER A 375 -32.03 27.79 -10.63
C SER A 375 -31.70 27.05 -9.32
N ALA A 376 -30.50 26.53 -9.27
CA ALA A 376 -29.78 26.14 -8.06
C ALA A 376 -29.79 27.29 -7.04
N GLN A 377 -30.78 27.32 -6.18
CA GLN A 377 -30.71 28.15 -4.98
C GLN A 377 -29.81 27.46 -3.97
N GLN A 378 -28.62 27.97 -3.92
CA GLN A 378 -27.68 27.81 -2.82
C GLN A 378 -28.46 28.05 -1.51
N PHE A 379 -28.70 27.01 -0.71
CA PHE A 379 -29.13 27.18 0.68
C PHE A 379 -27.95 27.77 1.43
N SER A 380 -27.88 29.10 1.42
CA SER A 380 -26.91 29.84 2.18
C SER A 380 -27.37 29.91 3.64
N PHE A 381 -26.45 30.12 4.57
CA PHE A 381 -26.75 30.40 5.96
C PHE A 381 -27.79 31.55 6.11
N ALA A 382 -27.83 32.44 5.14
CA ALA A 382 -28.83 33.53 5.01
C ALA A 382 -30.29 33.03 4.85
N SER A 383 -30.52 31.90 4.16
CA SER A 383 -31.89 31.39 4.00
C SER A 383 -32.43 30.73 5.27
N MET A 384 -31.59 30.12 6.09
CA MET A 384 -31.95 29.59 7.41
C MET A 384 -32.29 30.70 8.41
N GLN A 385 -31.59 31.82 8.35
CA GLN A 385 -31.88 32.99 9.15
C GLN A 385 -33.16 33.69 8.71
N GLN A 386 -33.41 33.82 7.41
CA GLN A 386 -34.65 34.37 6.88
C GLN A 386 -35.88 33.53 7.29
N GLU A 387 -35.76 32.19 7.27
CA GLU A 387 -36.84 31.28 7.70
C GLU A 387 -37.13 31.40 9.19
N LYS A 388 -36.11 31.60 10.02
CA LYS A 388 -36.22 31.82 11.45
C LYS A 388 -36.90 33.16 11.78
N VAL A 389 -36.55 34.24 11.06
CA VAL A 389 -37.17 35.55 11.15
C VAL A 389 -38.66 35.52 10.73
N ILE A 390 -38.96 34.80 9.65
CA ILE A 390 -40.35 34.59 9.18
C ILE A 390 -41.18 33.82 10.21
N GLN A 391 -40.62 32.76 10.81
CA GLN A 391 -41.32 32.02 11.88
C GLN A 391 -41.55 32.84 13.14
N MET A 392 -40.65 33.74 13.52
CA MET A 392 -40.84 34.66 14.65
C MET A 392 -41.94 35.66 14.36
N LEU A 393 -41.98 36.24 13.16
CA LEU A 393 -43.05 37.14 12.71
C LEU A 393 -44.43 36.46 12.68
N GLN A 394 -44.50 35.20 12.19
CA GLN A 394 -45.75 34.44 12.12
C GLN A 394 -46.33 34.03 13.47
N LYS A 395 -45.46 33.86 14.50
CA LYS A 395 -45.86 33.44 15.85
C LYS A 395 -46.23 34.59 16.76
N THR A 396 -45.91 35.83 16.38
CA THR A 396 -46.10 36.99 17.21
C THR A 396 -47.41 37.68 16.91
N ASN A 397 -48.31 37.76 17.89
CA ASN A 397 -49.61 38.48 17.76
C ASN A 397 -49.41 39.96 18.10
N LEU A 398 -49.25 40.78 17.08
CA LEU A 398 -49.02 42.22 17.22
C LEU A 398 -50.09 42.97 17.98
N GLN A 399 -51.32 42.40 18.13
CA GLN A 399 -52.43 43.04 18.86
C GLN A 399 -52.32 42.88 20.38
N GLU A 400 -51.46 42.04 20.87
CA GLU A 400 -51.24 41.77 22.28
C GLU A 400 -49.97 42.42 22.85
N LEU A 401 -49.18 43.08 22.01
CA LEU A 401 -47.93 43.76 22.40
C LEU A 401 -48.16 45.26 22.63
N SER A 402 -47.53 45.79 23.68
CA SER A 402 -47.46 47.26 23.92
C SER A 402 -46.44 47.89 22.95
N ASP A 403 -46.52 49.22 22.76
CA ASP A 403 -45.61 49.97 21.89
C ASP A 403 -44.13 49.78 22.26
N ALA A 404 -43.80 49.58 23.53
CA ALA A 404 -42.44 49.35 24.00
C ALA A 404 -41.95 47.94 23.60
N GLU A 405 -42.78 46.90 23.76
CA GLU A 405 -42.49 45.51 23.40
C GLU A 405 -42.42 45.33 21.89
N CYS A 406 -43.21 46.05 21.09
CA CYS A 406 -43.09 46.08 19.62
C CYS A 406 -41.73 46.65 19.17
N ARG A 407 -41.23 47.65 19.87
CA ARG A 407 -39.93 48.24 19.52
C ARG A 407 -38.78 47.32 19.85
N GLU A 408 -38.80 46.69 21.01
CA GLU A 408 -37.81 45.68 21.44
C GLU A 408 -37.79 44.47 20.48
N PHE A 409 -38.95 43.97 20.06
CA PHE A 409 -39.09 42.89 19.08
C PHE A 409 -38.54 43.27 17.71
N LEU A 410 -38.74 44.51 17.24
CA LEU A 410 -38.18 45.01 16.00
C LEU A 410 -36.66 45.15 16.07
N GLU A 411 -36.11 45.61 17.20
CA GLU A 411 -34.66 45.71 17.42
C GLU A 411 -34.01 44.33 17.42
N ASP A 412 -34.61 43.32 18.00
CA ASP A 412 -34.16 41.93 18.04
C ASP A 412 -34.15 41.29 16.60
N LEU A 413 -35.20 41.55 15.83
CA LEU A 413 -35.26 41.13 14.41
C LEU A 413 -34.18 41.80 13.56
N MET A 414 -33.93 43.10 13.75
CA MET A 414 -32.90 43.84 13.03
C MET A 414 -31.49 43.35 13.40
N GLN A 415 -31.26 42.98 14.65
CA GLN A 415 -30.00 42.43 15.11
C GLN A 415 -29.72 41.04 14.50
N GLN A 416 -30.76 40.20 14.38
CA GLN A 416 -30.64 38.88 13.73
C GLN A 416 -30.43 38.97 12.20
N ILE A 417 -30.90 40.02 11.56
CA ILE A 417 -30.68 40.29 10.12
C ILE A 417 -29.27 40.88 9.88
N SER A 418 -28.69 41.61 10.83
CA SER A 418 -27.43 42.36 10.68
C SER A 418 -26.17 41.49 10.97
N ILE A 419 -26.29 40.27 11.47
CA ILE A 419 -25.20 39.37 11.83
C ILE A 419 -24.88 38.38 10.67
N GLY A 420 -25.50 38.54 9.50
CA GLY A 420 -25.29 37.73 8.28
C GLY A 420 -24.52 38.60 7.19
#